data_b0175281a89c12327e95ccc8aab8c9cc
#
_entry.id   b0175281a89c12327e95ccc8aab8c9cc
#
_cell.length_a   1.000
_cell.length_b   1.000
_cell.length_c   1.000
_cell.angle_alpha   90.00
_cell.angle_beta   90.00
_cell.angle_gamma   90.00
#
_symmetry.space_group_name_H-M   'P 1'
#
loop_
_entity.id
_entity.type
_entity.pdbx_description
1 polymer ?
#
loop_
_entity_poly.entity_id
_entity_poly.type
_entity_poly.pdbx_seq_one_letter_code
_entity_poly.pdbx_strand_id
1 'polypeptide(L)'
;MANHSLEVLKLSVLFDNHFFNGVPTQVHFIQDSTMVGTWIDEQGAANLSIGLDRIQFMNSEQLAFLIAHEYGHLVLKHPQKTLEIQQQYGIVSSLDEFMLSFDLKRDYSKLMREMELQADLFGATLVMGLGHDPVAGASFLLGESKSIQHPEGTLRVSKIKAGEDTLVAEDFSGTFNHLAMQLSDAEVLAALVPSYTQPIDSIDSTVKAAVESWPASGAGSYAGDTLYGFEVSVLLTIAVLACAMPRWWRKTSVG
;
A
#
# COMPACT_ATOMS: atom_id res chain seq x y z
N MET A 1 -0.58 -6.29 -19.12
CA MET A 1 -1.30 -6.50 -17.86
C MET A 1 -1.05 -7.88 -17.26
N ALA A 2 -1.36 -9.00 -17.93
CA ALA A 2 -1.13 -10.33 -17.34
C ALA A 2 0.30 -10.58 -16.81
N ASN A 3 1.33 -10.08 -17.49
CA ASN A 3 2.72 -10.23 -17.04
C ASN A 3 3.01 -9.44 -15.75
N HIS A 4 2.51 -8.20 -15.60
CA HIS A 4 2.73 -7.40 -14.39
C HIS A 4 2.02 -8.00 -13.17
N SER A 5 0.78 -8.47 -13.33
CA SER A 5 0.07 -9.14 -12.22
C SER A 5 0.81 -10.40 -11.76
N LEU A 6 1.35 -11.19 -12.70
CA LEU A 6 2.17 -12.36 -12.36
C LEU A 6 3.48 -11.96 -11.65
N GLU A 7 4.12 -10.87 -12.07
CA GLU A 7 5.33 -10.34 -11.44
C GLU A 7 5.04 -9.86 -10.02
N VAL A 8 3.92 -9.14 -9.79
CA VAL A 8 3.45 -8.78 -8.44
C VAL A 8 3.31 -10.03 -7.57
N LEU A 9 2.64 -11.06 -8.06
CA LEU A 9 2.45 -12.30 -7.29
C LEU A 9 3.77 -12.99 -6.95
N LYS A 10 4.72 -13.04 -7.88
CA LYS A 10 6.05 -13.60 -7.64
C LYS A 10 6.83 -12.84 -6.57
N LEU A 11 6.79 -11.50 -6.62
CA LEU A 11 7.42 -10.65 -5.61
C LEU A 11 6.74 -10.84 -4.24
N SER A 12 5.40 -10.94 -4.21
CA SER A 12 4.66 -11.20 -2.98
C SER A 12 5.06 -12.54 -2.36
N VAL A 13 5.09 -13.63 -3.15
CA VAL A 13 5.54 -14.94 -2.68
C VAL A 13 6.97 -14.89 -2.13
N LEU A 14 7.88 -14.18 -2.81
CA LEU A 14 9.26 -14.03 -2.35
C LEU A 14 9.32 -13.33 -0.99
N PHE A 15 8.65 -12.18 -0.86
CA PHE A 15 8.68 -11.39 0.36
C PHE A 15 7.93 -12.07 1.51
N ASP A 16 6.81 -12.75 1.25
CA ASP A 16 6.09 -13.53 2.27
C ASP A 16 6.95 -14.68 2.82
N ASN A 17 7.68 -15.39 1.95
CA ASN A 17 8.61 -16.41 2.40
C ASN A 17 9.77 -15.83 3.22
N HIS A 18 10.25 -14.64 2.85
CA HIS A 18 11.39 -14.02 3.50
C HIS A 18 11.02 -13.40 4.86
N PHE A 19 9.91 -12.65 4.92
CA PHE A 19 9.54 -11.88 6.11
C PHE A 19 8.45 -12.52 6.96
N PHE A 20 7.56 -13.33 6.38
CA PHE A 20 6.37 -13.86 7.04
C PHE A 20 6.33 -15.39 7.12
N ASN A 21 7.47 -16.05 6.94
CA ASN A 21 7.59 -17.52 6.98
C ASN A 21 6.60 -18.24 6.02
N GLY A 22 6.33 -17.63 4.87
CA GLY A 22 5.43 -18.17 3.86
C GLY A 22 3.94 -17.97 4.18
N VAL A 23 3.60 -17.17 5.21
CA VAL A 23 2.20 -16.75 5.41
C VAL A 23 1.83 -15.75 4.31
N PRO A 24 0.86 -16.07 3.44
CA PRO A 24 0.62 -15.26 2.25
C PRO A 24 -0.07 -13.94 2.58
N THR A 25 0.43 -12.85 1.99
CA THR A 25 -0.27 -11.59 1.88
C THR A 25 -1.40 -11.74 0.86
N GLN A 26 -2.62 -11.32 1.20
CA GLN A 26 -3.74 -11.35 0.27
C GLN A 26 -3.61 -10.22 -0.74
N VAL A 27 -3.40 -10.54 -2.02
CA VAL A 27 -3.24 -9.55 -3.10
C VAL A 27 -4.56 -9.33 -3.83
N HIS A 28 -5.00 -8.08 -3.87
CA HIS A 28 -6.24 -7.63 -4.49
C HIS A 28 -5.95 -6.75 -5.70
N PHE A 29 -6.27 -7.23 -6.91
CA PHE A 29 -6.15 -6.43 -8.12
C PHE A 29 -7.43 -5.63 -8.37
N ILE A 30 -7.29 -4.30 -8.46
CA ILE A 30 -8.42 -3.37 -8.66
C ILE A 30 -8.38 -2.85 -10.09
N GLN A 31 -9.45 -3.11 -10.85
CA GLN A 31 -9.61 -2.55 -12.19
C GLN A 31 -9.93 -1.05 -12.11
N ASP A 32 -9.59 -0.33 -13.18
CA ASP A 32 -9.88 1.11 -13.34
C ASP A 32 -9.41 1.93 -12.12
N SER A 33 -8.25 1.58 -11.56
CA SER A 33 -7.70 2.21 -10.36
C SER A 33 -6.19 2.37 -10.44
N THR A 34 -5.70 3.48 -9.90
CA THR A 34 -4.27 3.75 -9.66
C THR A 34 -3.86 3.54 -8.21
N MET A 35 -4.79 3.08 -7.37
CA MET A 35 -4.55 2.89 -5.94
C MET A 35 -3.61 1.74 -5.66
N VAL A 36 -2.70 1.95 -4.71
CA VAL A 36 -1.88 0.89 -4.12
C VAL A 36 -1.83 1.15 -2.62
N GLY A 37 -1.89 0.10 -1.82
CA GLY A 37 -1.80 0.25 -0.37
C GLY A 37 -1.93 -1.08 0.35
N THR A 38 -1.51 -1.06 1.62
CA THR A 38 -1.51 -2.23 2.50
C THR A 38 -2.29 -1.99 3.77
N TRP A 39 -2.92 -3.04 4.28
CA TRP A 39 -3.60 -3.03 5.58
C TRP A 39 -3.54 -4.39 6.25
N ILE A 40 -3.87 -4.42 7.54
CA ILE A 40 -4.08 -5.66 8.29
C ILE A 40 -5.59 -5.76 8.57
N ASP A 41 -6.17 -6.91 8.23
CA ASP A 41 -7.60 -7.14 8.49
C ASP A 41 -7.89 -7.51 9.95
N GLU A 42 -9.17 -7.73 10.27
CA GLU A 42 -9.61 -8.11 11.61
C GLU A 42 -9.05 -9.45 12.10
N GLN A 43 -8.70 -10.32 11.18
CA GLN A 43 -8.12 -11.63 11.45
C GLN A 43 -6.60 -11.55 11.63
N GLY A 44 -6.00 -10.37 11.39
CA GLY A 44 -4.57 -10.13 11.46
C GLY A 44 -3.83 -10.52 10.17
N ALA A 45 -4.54 -10.82 9.08
CA ALA A 45 -3.92 -11.13 7.81
C ALA A 45 -3.46 -9.84 7.09
N ALA A 46 -2.29 -9.92 6.47
CA ALA A 46 -1.78 -8.84 5.63
C ALA A 46 -2.49 -8.82 4.27
N ASN A 47 -2.83 -7.62 3.83
CA ASN A 47 -3.50 -7.37 2.57
C ASN A 47 -2.74 -6.32 1.77
N LEU A 48 -2.73 -6.48 0.43
CA LEU A 48 -2.13 -5.57 -0.53
C LEU A 48 -3.10 -5.31 -1.68
N SER A 49 -3.54 -4.08 -1.86
CA SER A 49 -4.32 -3.67 -3.04
C SER A 49 -3.42 -3.10 -4.12
N ILE A 50 -3.66 -3.48 -5.37
CA ILE A 50 -2.92 -3.04 -6.54
C ILE A 50 -3.88 -2.58 -7.63
N GLY A 51 -3.89 -1.28 -7.90
CA GLY A 51 -4.60 -0.71 -9.03
C GLY A 51 -3.92 -1.08 -10.35
N LEU A 52 -4.66 -1.71 -11.27
CA LEU A 52 -4.11 -2.16 -12.54
C LEU A 52 -3.65 -1.01 -13.42
N ASP A 53 -4.31 0.15 -13.35
CA ASP A 53 -3.91 1.36 -14.08
C ASP A 53 -2.58 1.93 -13.57
N ARG A 54 -2.24 1.67 -12.30
CA ARG A 54 -0.96 2.09 -11.73
C ARG A 54 0.20 1.32 -12.32
N ILE A 55 0.07 -0.01 -12.44
CA ILE A 55 1.17 -0.89 -12.80
C ILE A 55 1.33 -1.11 -14.31
N GLN A 56 0.32 -0.81 -15.13
CA GLN A 56 0.32 -1.14 -16.57
C GLN A 56 1.46 -0.50 -17.37
N PHE A 57 2.00 0.63 -16.91
CA PHE A 57 3.07 1.38 -17.60
C PHE A 57 4.41 1.28 -16.87
N MET A 58 4.48 0.55 -15.75
CA MET A 58 5.72 0.37 -15.00
C MET A 58 6.64 -0.64 -15.69
N ASN A 59 7.95 -0.39 -15.64
CA ASN A 59 8.93 -1.42 -15.92
C ASN A 59 9.15 -2.31 -14.68
N SER A 60 9.92 -3.39 -14.83
CA SER A 60 10.15 -4.36 -13.74
C SER A 60 10.82 -3.74 -12.51
N GLU A 61 11.74 -2.78 -12.68
CA GLU A 61 12.39 -2.11 -11.56
C GLU A 61 11.41 -1.23 -10.77
N GLN A 62 10.55 -0.48 -11.49
CA GLN A 62 9.51 0.34 -10.88
C GLN A 62 8.47 -0.51 -10.15
N LEU A 63 8.06 -1.62 -10.77
CA LEU A 63 7.14 -2.57 -10.17
C LEU A 63 7.74 -3.21 -8.93
N ALA A 64 9.00 -3.66 -9.00
CA ALA A 64 9.71 -4.22 -7.87
C ALA A 64 9.80 -3.21 -6.70
N PHE A 65 10.12 -1.95 -7.00
CA PHE A 65 10.16 -0.89 -5.98
C PHE A 65 8.78 -0.64 -5.36
N LEU A 66 7.73 -0.56 -6.16
CA LEU A 66 6.37 -0.35 -5.67
C LEU A 66 5.98 -1.45 -4.67
N ILE A 67 6.15 -2.72 -5.06
CA ILE A 67 5.80 -3.85 -4.18
C ILE A 67 6.71 -3.90 -2.95
N ALA A 68 8.00 -3.64 -3.11
CA ALA A 68 8.95 -3.58 -2.00
C ALA A 68 8.61 -2.49 -0.99
N HIS A 69 8.17 -1.30 -1.46
CA HIS A 69 7.69 -0.20 -0.63
C HIS A 69 6.46 -0.62 0.20
N GLU A 70 5.47 -1.25 -0.43
CA GLU A 70 4.27 -1.73 0.27
C GLU A 70 4.61 -2.80 1.32
N TYR A 71 5.54 -3.72 1.00
CA TYR A 71 6.06 -4.65 2.00
C TYR A 71 6.84 -3.96 3.11
N GLY A 72 7.49 -2.84 2.83
CA GLY A 72 8.09 -1.97 3.84
C GLY A 72 7.05 -1.50 4.88
N HIS A 73 5.86 -1.10 4.44
CA HIS A 73 4.77 -0.75 5.36
C HIS A 73 4.36 -1.93 6.24
N LEU A 74 4.21 -3.12 5.68
CA LEU A 74 3.81 -4.32 6.44
C LEU A 74 4.88 -4.73 7.46
N VAL A 75 6.15 -4.84 7.03
CA VAL A 75 7.27 -5.27 7.89
C VAL A 75 7.54 -4.27 9.02
N LEU A 76 7.46 -2.97 8.73
CA LEU A 76 7.64 -1.88 9.70
C LEU A 76 6.37 -1.63 10.55
N LYS A 77 5.29 -2.38 10.32
CA LYS A 77 4.00 -2.31 11.02
C LYS A 77 3.35 -0.93 10.92
N HIS A 78 3.48 -0.27 9.79
CA HIS A 78 2.89 1.05 9.55
C HIS A 78 1.37 1.05 9.61
N PRO A 79 0.61 0.02 9.10
CA PRO A 79 -0.84 -0.02 9.25
C PRO A 79 -1.29 0.04 10.73
N GLN A 80 -0.61 -0.67 11.63
CA GLN A 80 -0.91 -0.65 13.06
C GLN A 80 -0.59 0.73 13.68
N LYS A 81 0.58 1.29 13.36
CA LYS A 81 0.98 2.63 13.82
C LYS A 81 0.03 3.70 13.31
N THR A 82 -0.42 3.60 12.06
CA THR A 82 -1.41 4.53 11.48
C THR A 82 -2.71 4.50 12.29
N LEU A 83 -3.20 3.30 12.63
CA LEU A 83 -4.40 3.16 13.45
C LEU A 83 -4.23 3.78 14.85
N GLU A 84 -3.09 3.53 15.50
CA GLU A 84 -2.77 4.12 16.81
C GLU A 84 -2.72 5.67 16.74
N ILE A 85 -2.08 6.21 15.70
CA ILE A 85 -2.00 7.64 15.46
C ILE A 85 -3.40 8.22 15.20
N GLN A 86 -4.20 7.59 14.35
CA GLN A 86 -5.57 8.02 14.09
C GLN A 86 -6.42 8.04 15.34
N GLN A 87 -6.33 7.01 16.18
CA GLN A 87 -7.01 6.95 17.49
C GLN A 87 -6.54 8.08 18.41
N GLN A 88 -5.24 8.33 18.48
CA GLN A 88 -4.67 9.41 19.30
C GLN A 88 -5.19 10.79 18.89
N TYR A 89 -5.37 11.02 17.58
CA TYR A 89 -5.87 12.29 17.05
C TYR A 89 -7.40 12.34 16.92
N GLY A 90 -8.12 11.27 17.30
CA GLY A 90 -9.57 11.16 17.18
C GLY A 90 -10.06 11.12 15.72
N ILE A 91 -9.22 10.62 14.82
CA ILE A 91 -9.52 10.52 13.39
C ILE A 91 -10.25 9.19 13.17
N VAL A 92 -11.51 9.24 12.78
CA VAL A 92 -12.32 8.07 12.42
C VAL A 92 -12.79 8.12 10.96
N SER A 93 -12.53 9.22 10.27
CA SER A 93 -12.88 9.43 8.87
C SER A 93 -11.91 10.41 8.19
N SER A 94 -11.92 10.45 6.85
CA SER A 94 -11.17 11.45 6.08
C SER A 94 -11.63 12.89 6.39
N LEU A 95 -12.90 13.06 6.75
CA LEU A 95 -13.43 14.34 7.15
C LEU A 95 -12.77 14.81 8.45
N ASP A 96 -12.59 13.93 9.44
CA ASP A 96 -11.91 14.26 10.70
C ASP A 96 -10.46 14.69 10.44
N GLU A 97 -9.75 13.97 9.55
CA GLU A 97 -8.40 14.36 9.13
C GLU A 97 -8.37 15.74 8.50
N PHE A 98 -9.35 16.06 7.65
CA PHE A 98 -9.49 17.38 7.03
C PHE A 98 -9.79 18.47 8.06
N MET A 99 -10.59 18.17 9.07
CA MET A 99 -11.03 19.09 10.12
C MET A 99 -10.02 19.29 11.25
N LEU A 100 -8.88 18.57 11.25
CA LEU A 100 -7.83 18.80 12.23
C LEU A 100 -7.41 20.28 12.26
N SER A 101 -7.14 20.79 13.47
CA SER A 101 -6.52 22.11 13.61
C SER A 101 -5.17 22.15 12.89
N PHE A 102 -4.71 23.35 12.52
CA PHE A 102 -3.47 23.53 11.76
C PHE A 102 -2.27 22.82 12.41
N ASP A 103 -2.12 22.96 13.72
CA ASP A 103 -1.00 22.34 14.45
C ASP A 103 -1.12 20.81 14.48
N LEU A 104 -2.29 20.26 14.77
CA LEU A 104 -2.53 18.81 14.77
C LEU A 104 -2.32 18.22 13.37
N LYS A 105 -2.82 18.92 12.34
CA LYS A 105 -2.63 18.49 10.94
C LYS A 105 -1.15 18.46 10.54
N ARG A 106 -0.38 19.46 10.99
CA ARG A 106 1.06 19.49 10.75
C ARG A 106 1.77 18.31 11.40
N ASP A 107 1.47 18.01 12.66
CA ASP A 107 2.13 16.95 13.42
C ASP A 107 1.70 15.56 12.90
N TYR A 108 0.41 15.37 12.62
CA TYR A 108 -0.09 14.17 11.95
C TYR A 108 0.59 13.94 10.59
N SER A 109 0.63 14.97 9.72
CA SER A 109 1.28 14.89 8.42
C SER A 109 2.76 14.58 8.51
N LYS A 110 3.45 15.05 9.54
CA LYS A 110 4.86 14.73 9.76
C LYS A 110 5.05 13.25 10.03
N LEU A 111 4.25 12.67 10.94
CA LEU A 111 4.30 11.25 11.28
C LEU A 111 4.02 10.37 10.07
N MET A 112 2.96 10.68 9.31
CA MET A 112 2.59 9.92 8.10
C MET A 112 3.72 9.93 7.07
N ARG A 113 4.30 11.11 6.80
CA ARG A 113 5.40 11.26 5.84
C ARG A 113 6.71 10.61 6.29
N GLU A 114 6.97 10.53 7.59
CA GLU A 114 8.10 9.78 8.13
C GLU A 114 7.97 8.28 7.85
N MET A 115 6.76 7.72 7.98
CA MET A 115 6.49 6.31 7.64
C MET A 115 6.69 6.04 6.14
N GLU A 116 6.26 6.95 5.27
CA GLU A 116 6.51 6.85 3.83
C GLU A 116 8.02 6.80 3.51
N LEU A 117 8.79 7.71 4.10
CA LEU A 117 10.26 7.72 3.90
C LEU A 117 10.94 6.46 4.45
N GLN A 118 10.43 5.89 5.54
CA GLN A 118 10.92 4.63 6.07
C GLN A 118 10.61 3.47 5.11
N ALA A 119 9.39 3.42 4.56
CA ALA A 119 9.01 2.43 3.58
C ALA A 119 9.80 2.55 2.27
N ASP A 120 10.11 3.79 1.83
CA ASP A 120 10.97 4.04 0.67
C ASP A 120 12.38 3.49 0.86
N LEU A 121 13.02 3.78 1.99
CA LEU A 121 14.37 3.29 2.27
C LEU A 121 14.39 1.77 2.44
N PHE A 122 13.39 1.22 3.10
CA PHE A 122 13.25 -0.23 3.23
C PHE A 122 13.04 -0.88 1.85
N GLY A 123 12.12 -0.35 1.04
CA GLY A 123 11.89 -0.81 -0.33
C GLY A 123 13.16 -0.73 -1.19
N ALA A 124 13.96 0.31 -1.03
CA ALA A 124 15.24 0.45 -1.72
C ALA A 124 16.22 -0.69 -1.38
N THR A 125 16.30 -1.13 -0.11
CA THR A 125 17.15 -2.26 0.28
C THR A 125 16.69 -3.58 -0.35
N LEU A 126 15.37 -3.79 -0.47
CA LEU A 126 14.81 -4.96 -1.13
C LEU A 126 15.11 -4.98 -2.62
N VAL A 127 14.92 -3.84 -3.29
CA VAL A 127 15.19 -3.68 -4.72
C VAL A 127 16.67 -3.92 -5.05
N MET A 128 17.57 -3.43 -4.23
CA MET A 128 19.01 -3.72 -4.34
C MET A 128 19.30 -5.21 -4.17
N GLY A 129 18.65 -5.88 -3.23
CA GLY A 129 18.76 -7.32 -3.02
C GLY A 129 18.25 -8.14 -4.21
N LEU A 130 17.33 -7.60 -5.00
CA LEU A 130 16.85 -8.18 -6.26
C LEU A 130 17.79 -7.88 -7.44
N GLY A 131 18.85 -7.08 -7.24
CA GLY A 131 19.81 -6.71 -8.27
C GLY A 131 19.35 -5.54 -9.15
N HIS A 132 18.37 -4.76 -8.72
CA HIS A 132 17.87 -3.57 -9.42
C HIS A 132 18.43 -2.28 -8.84
N ASP A 133 18.39 -1.20 -9.63
CA ASP A 133 18.72 0.15 -9.19
C ASP A 133 17.55 0.77 -8.41
N PRO A 134 17.70 1.08 -7.12
CA PRO A 134 16.62 1.62 -6.30
C PRO A 134 16.17 3.01 -6.76
N VAL A 135 17.07 3.84 -7.32
CA VAL A 135 16.72 5.18 -7.82
C VAL A 135 15.93 5.08 -9.13
N ALA A 136 16.32 4.16 -10.03
CA ALA A 136 15.55 3.87 -11.24
C ALA A 136 14.17 3.28 -10.89
N GLY A 137 14.11 2.36 -9.93
CA GLY A 137 12.87 1.80 -9.42
C GLY A 137 11.93 2.86 -8.85
N ALA A 138 12.45 3.79 -8.06
CA ALA A 138 11.66 4.87 -7.46
C ALA A 138 11.29 6.01 -8.42
N SER A 139 11.73 5.98 -9.68
CA SER A 139 11.59 7.11 -10.62
C SER A 139 10.13 7.51 -10.91
N PHE A 140 9.16 6.59 -10.79
CA PHE A 140 7.75 6.90 -10.96
C PHE A 140 7.20 7.86 -9.90
N LEU A 141 7.86 7.97 -8.74
CA LEU A 141 7.49 8.92 -7.69
C LEU A 141 7.74 10.38 -8.09
N LEU A 142 8.62 10.66 -9.07
CA LEU A 142 9.00 12.03 -9.45
C LEU A 142 7.81 12.91 -9.85
N GLY A 143 6.72 12.30 -10.34
CA GLY A 143 5.49 13.00 -10.69
C GLY A 143 4.50 13.20 -9.52
N GLU A 144 4.80 12.67 -8.33
CA GLU A 144 3.88 12.72 -7.21
C GLU A 144 3.97 14.03 -6.45
N SER A 145 2.80 14.67 -6.27
CA SER A 145 2.68 15.89 -5.49
C SER A 145 2.64 15.58 -3.99
N LYS A 146 3.08 16.56 -3.19
CA LYS A 146 2.98 16.49 -1.74
C LYS A 146 1.53 16.42 -1.28
N SER A 147 1.23 15.50 -0.36
CA SER A 147 -0.07 15.38 0.31
C SER A 147 0.08 15.44 1.85
N ILE A 148 -1.01 15.22 2.56
CA ILE A 148 -0.97 15.06 4.03
C ILE A 148 -0.14 13.82 4.38
N GLN A 149 -0.36 12.73 3.69
CA GLN A 149 0.26 11.43 3.97
C GLN A 149 1.62 11.28 3.28
N HIS A 150 1.77 11.74 2.02
CA HIS A 150 2.98 11.53 1.24
C HIS A 150 3.85 12.78 1.13
N PRO A 151 5.18 12.65 1.27
CA PRO A 151 6.12 13.70 0.87
C PRO A 151 6.04 13.92 -0.64
N GLU A 152 6.57 15.05 -1.10
CA GLU A 152 6.79 15.27 -2.54
C GLU A 152 7.71 14.20 -3.13
N GLY A 153 7.37 13.67 -4.30
CA GLY A 153 8.08 12.55 -4.91
C GLY A 153 9.56 12.87 -5.21
N THR A 154 9.88 14.11 -5.59
CA THR A 154 11.28 14.57 -5.75
C THR A 154 12.08 14.46 -4.45
N LEU A 155 11.45 14.76 -3.31
CA LEU A 155 12.09 14.59 -1.99
C LEU A 155 12.31 13.11 -1.68
N ARG A 156 11.31 12.24 -1.94
CA ARG A 156 11.41 10.79 -1.74
C ARG A 156 12.59 10.21 -2.52
N VAL A 157 12.65 10.45 -3.82
CA VAL A 157 13.74 9.98 -4.68
C VAL A 157 15.10 10.56 -4.25
N SER A 158 15.17 11.84 -3.87
CA SER A 158 16.41 12.45 -3.39
C SER A 158 16.92 11.82 -2.09
N LYS A 159 16.01 11.37 -1.20
CA LYS A 159 16.36 10.67 0.04
C LYS A 159 16.89 9.26 -0.23
N ILE A 160 16.29 8.53 -1.17
CA ILE A 160 16.80 7.22 -1.61
C ILE A 160 18.22 7.39 -2.16
N LYS A 161 18.40 8.34 -3.09
CA LYS A 161 19.70 8.63 -3.69
C LYS A 161 20.76 9.05 -2.67
N ALA A 162 20.40 9.90 -1.71
CA ALA A 162 21.32 10.33 -0.65
C ALA A 162 21.69 9.21 0.33
N GLY A 163 20.83 8.22 0.47
CA GLY A 163 21.05 7.02 1.28
C GLY A 163 21.77 5.89 0.56
N GLU A 164 21.90 5.93 -0.77
CA GLU A 164 22.37 4.83 -1.60
C GLU A 164 23.70 4.23 -1.12
N ASP A 165 24.67 5.06 -0.75
CA ASP A 165 25.96 4.61 -0.23
C ASP A 165 25.87 3.94 1.17
N THR A 166 24.76 4.09 1.87
CA THR A 166 24.55 3.57 3.23
C THR A 166 23.50 2.45 3.27
N LEU A 167 22.76 2.26 2.17
CA LEU A 167 21.80 1.17 2.05
C LEU A 167 22.56 -0.15 1.97
N VAL A 168 22.07 -1.14 2.68
CA VAL A 168 22.57 -2.51 2.62
C VAL A 168 21.53 -3.35 1.89
N ALA A 169 21.92 -3.96 0.78
CA ALA A 169 21.04 -4.84 0.02
C ALA A 169 20.56 -5.99 0.90
N GLU A 170 19.25 -6.28 0.85
CA GLU A 170 18.69 -7.44 1.54
C GLU A 170 19.21 -8.73 0.89
N ASP A 171 19.56 -9.71 1.68
CA ASP A 171 20.06 -10.99 1.18
C ASP A 171 18.92 -12.00 1.02
N PHE A 172 18.50 -12.21 -0.20
CA PHE A 172 17.48 -13.20 -0.56
C PHE A 172 18.05 -14.57 -0.94
N SER A 173 19.37 -14.81 -0.87
CA SER A 173 20.01 -16.02 -1.39
C SER A 173 19.37 -17.30 -0.84
N GLY A 174 19.09 -17.37 0.45
CA GLY A 174 18.39 -18.48 1.08
C GLY A 174 16.97 -18.69 0.56
N THR A 175 16.24 -17.60 0.41
CA THR A 175 14.85 -17.61 -0.06
C THR A 175 14.76 -17.96 -1.55
N PHE A 176 15.64 -17.40 -2.39
CA PHE A 176 15.70 -17.75 -3.81
C PHE A 176 16.00 -19.22 -4.05
N ASN A 177 16.94 -19.80 -3.30
CA ASN A 177 17.26 -21.21 -3.42
C ASN A 177 16.06 -22.10 -3.07
N HIS A 178 15.29 -21.72 -2.07
CA HIS A 178 14.06 -22.43 -1.69
C HIS A 178 12.97 -22.26 -2.75
N LEU A 179 12.73 -21.04 -3.21
CA LEU A 179 11.68 -20.71 -4.17
C LEU A 179 12.01 -21.17 -5.59
N ALA A 180 13.29 -21.25 -5.99
CA ALA A 180 13.66 -21.73 -7.30
C ALA A 180 13.15 -23.17 -7.58
N MET A 181 13.01 -23.97 -6.53
CA MET A 181 12.40 -25.30 -6.62
C MET A 181 10.86 -25.24 -6.72
N GLN A 182 10.24 -24.23 -6.11
CA GLN A 182 8.76 -24.09 -6.05
C GLN A 182 8.21 -23.31 -7.25
N LEU A 183 8.82 -22.18 -7.61
CA LEU A 183 8.32 -21.31 -8.68
C LEU A 183 8.64 -21.80 -10.10
N SER A 184 9.54 -22.78 -10.24
CA SER A 184 9.77 -23.47 -11.54
C SER A 184 8.65 -24.44 -11.89
N ASP A 185 7.82 -24.83 -10.93
CA ASP A 185 6.69 -25.72 -11.13
C ASP A 185 5.43 -24.90 -11.40
N ALA A 186 4.95 -24.93 -12.64
CA ALA A 186 3.76 -24.21 -13.05
C ALA A 186 2.49 -24.66 -12.28
N GLU A 187 2.45 -25.93 -11.83
CA GLU A 187 1.33 -26.46 -11.05
C GLU A 187 1.34 -25.89 -9.63
N VAL A 188 2.52 -25.75 -9.01
CA VAL A 188 2.67 -25.13 -7.69
C VAL A 188 2.32 -23.65 -7.74
N LEU A 189 2.82 -22.94 -8.78
CA LEU A 189 2.46 -21.54 -8.97
C LEU A 189 0.95 -21.36 -9.18
N ALA A 190 0.31 -22.21 -9.99
CA ALA A 190 -1.14 -22.17 -10.20
C ALA A 190 -1.93 -22.47 -8.91
N ALA A 191 -1.41 -23.33 -8.03
CA ALA A 191 -2.03 -23.61 -6.74
C ALA A 191 -1.88 -22.45 -5.73
N LEU A 192 -0.78 -21.69 -5.82
CA LEU A 192 -0.54 -20.53 -4.95
C LEU A 192 -1.34 -19.30 -5.36
N VAL A 193 -1.62 -19.09 -6.66
CA VAL A 193 -2.35 -17.94 -7.18
C VAL A 193 -3.67 -17.68 -6.44
N PRO A 194 -4.54 -18.66 -6.12
CA PRO A 194 -5.77 -18.41 -5.38
C PRO A 194 -5.55 -17.86 -3.97
N SER A 195 -4.39 -18.12 -3.35
CA SER A 195 -4.07 -17.59 -2.02
C SER A 195 -3.65 -16.12 -2.05
N TYR A 196 -3.21 -15.65 -3.22
CA TYR A 196 -2.75 -14.28 -3.45
C TYR A 196 -3.74 -13.41 -4.24
N THR A 197 -4.88 -13.95 -4.68
CA THR A 197 -5.88 -13.20 -5.42
C THR A 197 -7.25 -13.34 -4.78
N GLN A 198 -7.78 -12.27 -4.25
CA GLN A 198 -9.15 -12.21 -3.77
C GLN A 198 -9.97 -11.33 -4.72
N PRO A 199 -11.13 -11.78 -5.23
CA PRO A 199 -12.05 -10.89 -5.94
C PRO A 199 -12.55 -9.81 -4.98
N ILE A 200 -12.47 -8.54 -5.39
CA ILE A 200 -13.01 -7.41 -4.61
C ILE A 200 -14.54 -7.44 -4.50
N ASP A 201 -15.21 -8.30 -5.26
CA ASP A 201 -16.66 -8.50 -5.16
C ASP A 201 -17.14 -8.93 -3.75
N SER A 202 -16.21 -9.29 -2.85
CA SER A 202 -16.48 -9.56 -1.43
C SER A 202 -16.40 -8.31 -0.53
N ILE A 203 -16.06 -7.14 -1.05
CA ILE A 203 -16.21 -5.89 -0.29
C ILE A 203 -17.70 -5.73 -0.04
N ASP A 204 -18.06 -5.80 1.23
CA ASP A 204 -19.43 -5.70 1.75
C ASP A 204 -20.20 -4.63 0.94
N SER A 205 -21.39 -5.00 0.47
CA SER A 205 -22.30 -4.13 -0.27
C SER A 205 -22.52 -2.76 0.42
N THR A 206 -22.29 -2.68 1.71
CA THR A 206 -22.31 -1.48 2.53
C THR A 206 -21.24 -0.47 2.11
N VAL A 207 -20.03 -0.96 1.75
CA VAL A 207 -18.90 -0.11 1.32
C VAL A 207 -19.15 0.39 -0.09
N LYS A 208 -19.63 -0.48 -0.97
CA LYS A 208 -20.00 -0.11 -2.33
C LYS A 208 -21.14 0.93 -2.33
N ALA A 209 -22.16 0.74 -1.50
CA ALA A 209 -23.25 1.68 -1.33
C ALA A 209 -22.77 3.02 -0.72
N ALA A 210 -21.82 3.01 0.21
CA ALA A 210 -21.24 4.24 0.78
C ALA A 210 -20.45 5.04 -0.26
N VAL A 211 -19.70 4.37 -1.14
CA VAL A 211 -18.96 5.01 -2.25
C VAL A 211 -19.93 5.55 -3.32
N GLU A 212 -20.97 4.79 -3.67
CA GLU A 212 -21.96 5.18 -4.67
C GLU A 212 -22.94 6.28 -4.17
N SER A 213 -23.14 6.40 -2.86
CA SER A 213 -24.01 7.43 -2.25
C SER A 213 -23.32 8.77 -2.01
N TRP A 214 -22.02 8.88 -2.30
CA TRP A 214 -21.31 10.15 -2.15
C TRP A 214 -21.82 11.16 -3.17
N PRO A 215 -22.30 12.34 -2.75
CA PRO A 215 -22.81 13.31 -3.68
C PRO A 215 -21.68 13.81 -4.59
N ALA A 216 -21.85 13.64 -5.90
CA ALA A 216 -21.00 14.22 -6.94
C ALA A 216 -21.04 15.76 -7.00
N SER A 217 -21.37 16.42 -5.88
CA SER A 217 -21.56 17.86 -5.74
C SER A 217 -20.26 18.51 -5.28
N GLY A 218 -19.42 18.86 -6.23
CA GLY A 218 -18.20 19.63 -5.98
C GLY A 218 -17.29 19.73 -7.18
N ALA A 219 -17.82 19.56 -8.40
CA ALA A 219 -17.06 19.85 -9.61
C ALA A 219 -16.86 21.37 -9.77
N GLY A 220 -16.09 21.95 -8.84
CA GLY A 220 -15.37 23.18 -9.06
C GLY A 220 -14.19 22.84 -9.96
N SER A 221 -14.14 23.46 -11.12
CA SER A 221 -13.09 23.30 -12.14
C SER A 221 -11.71 23.65 -11.55
N TYR A 222 -11.03 22.66 -10.97
CA TYR A 222 -9.59 22.69 -10.77
C TYR A 222 -8.98 21.61 -11.67
N ALA A 223 -8.35 22.09 -12.74
CA ALA A 223 -7.52 21.25 -13.59
C ALA A 223 -6.36 20.68 -12.78
N GLY A 224 -6.38 19.37 -12.56
CA GLY A 224 -5.31 18.64 -11.90
C GLY A 224 -5.78 17.26 -11.44
N ASP A 225 -5.44 16.24 -12.19
CA ASP A 225 -5.79 14.81 -12.04
C ASP A 225 -5.34 14.14 -10.71
N THR A 226 -4.96 14.91 -9.69
CA THR A 226 -4.30 14.42 -8.47
C THR A 226 -5.23 14.19 -7.27
N LEU A 227 -6.50 14.59 -7.33
CA LEU A 227 -7.42 14.48 -6.19
C LEU A 227 -8.10 13.10 -6.07
N TYR A 228 -8.31 12.39 -7.16
CA TYR A 228 -9.04 11.11 -7.16
C TYR A 228 -8.29 9.95 -6.50
N GLY A 229 -6.97 9.89 -6.61
CA GLY A 229 -6.16 8.83 -5.97
C GLY A 229 -6.15 8.89 -4.44
N PHE A 230 -6.32 10.08 -3.88
CA PHE A 230 -6.23 10.33 -2.44
C PHE A 230 -7.51 9.92 -1.70
N GLU A 231 -8.68 10.26 -2.23
CA GLU A 231 -9.96 10.02 -1.54
C GLU A 231 -10.30 8.55 -1.41
N VAL A 232 -9.95 7.73 -2.38
CA VAL A 232 -10.32 6.31 -2.39
C VAL A 232 -9.40 5.47 -1.50
N SER A 233 -8.09 5.81 -1.37
CA SER A 233 -7.17 5.14 -0.41
C SER A 233 -7.63 5.32 1.04
N VAL A 234 -8.01 6.54 1.39
CA VAL A 234 -8.53 6.87 2.72
C VAL A 234 -9.88 6.21 2.95
N LEU A 235 -10.76 6.19 1.94
CA LEU A 235 -12.08 5.55 2.02
C LEU A 235 -11.98 4.03 2.15
N LEU A 236 -11.03 3.35 1.49
CA LEU A 236 -10.84 1.92 1.67
C LEU A 236 -10.33 1.59 3.07
N THR A 237 -9.38 2.36 3.59
CA THR A 237 -8.90 2.20 4.97
C THR A 237 -10.04 2.43 5.98
N ILE A 238 -10.90 3.43 5.76
CA ILE A 238 -12.05 3.73 6.62
C ILE A 238 -13.16 2.69 6.48
N ALA A 239 -13.40 2.20 5.28
CA ALA A 239 -14.41 1.19 5.03
C ALA A 239 -14.04 -0.15 5.70
N VAL A 240 -12.78 -0.53 5.66
CA VAL A 240 -12.25 -1.69 6.39
C VAL A 240 -12.38 -1.46 7.91
N LEU A 241 -12.05 -0.26 8.41
CA LEU A 241 -12.20 0.08 9.83
C LEU A 241 -13.67 0.12 10.29
N ALA A 242 -14.60 0.60 9.47
CA ALA A 242 -16.03 0.62 9.79
C ALA A 242 -16.64 -0.79 9.82
N CYS A 243 -16.15 -1.71 9.01
CA CYS A 243 -16.50 -3.14 9.07
C CYS A 243 -15.86 -3.85 10.28
N ALA A 244 -14.69 -3.36 10.74
CA ALA A 244 -13.89 -3.90 11.83
C ALA A 244 -14.43 -3.55 13.23
N MET A 245 -15.38 -2.65 13.36
CA MET A 245 -15.90 -2.28 14.68
C MET A 245 -16.76 -3.40 15.29
N PRO A 246 -16.47 -3.86 16.53
CA PRO A 246 -17.25 -4.86 17.22
C PRO A 246 -18.74 -4.43 17.29
N ARG A 247 -19.65 -5.36 17.08
CA ARG A 247 -21.13 -5.10 17.06
C ARG A 247 -21.67 -4.36 18.29
N TRP A 248 -20.97 -4.38 19.41
CA TRP A 248 -21.39 -3.67 20.62
C TRP A 248 -21.15 -2.13 20.51
N TRP A 249 -20.20 -1.68 19.72
CA TRP A 249 -19.91 -0.24 19.55
C TRP A 249 -20.94 0.46 18.66
N ARG A 250 -21.54 -0.28 17.72
CA ARG A 250 -22.60 0.24 16.86
C ARG A 250 -23.92 0.58 17.60
N LYS A 251 -24.10 0.11 18.85
CA LYS A 251 -25.32 0.34 19.63
C LYS A 251 -25.27 1.57 20.54
N THR A 252 -24.11 2.22 20.72
CA THR A 252 -23.92 3.34 21.65
C THR A 252 -23.90 4.71 20.96
N SER A 253 -23.97 4.79 19.64
CA SER A 253 -23.92 6.05 18.89
C SER A 253 -25.28 6.58 18.40
N VAL A 254 -26.39 6.01 18.89
CA VAL A 254 -27.76 6.51 18.63
C VAL A 254 -28.42 6.75 19.99
N GLY A 255 -28.15 7.93 20.53
CA GLY A 255 -28.79 8.47 21.73
C GLY A 255 -28.63 9.97 21.73
#